data_512cd155616107fafb1fd33f4c86c68d
#
_entry.id   512cd155616107fafb1fd33f4c86c68d
#
_cell.length_a   1.000
_cell.length_b   1.000
_cell.length_c   1.000
_cell.angle_alpha   90.00
_cell.angle_beta   90.00
_cell.angle_gamma   90.00
#
_symmetry.space_group_name_H-M   'P 1'
#
loop_
_entity.id
_entity.type
_entity.pdbx_description
1 polymer ?
#
loop_
_entity_poly.entity_id
_entity_poly.type
_entity_poly.pdbx_seq_one_letter_code
_entity_poly.pdbx_strand_id
1 'polypeptide(L)'
;CLVGSEMCIRDRIDPDNNIISFGIRKKTKIAFKNKFCMPLQHLTFASRDVERFEHFYCEMLGFKTTDRVIHKNRSLATSFLTSNHEHHTIACFKSNKIGIDHYSYEVSQWENIKILCDYFSQQNIKIIWGPGRHGPGNNLFIFIEDLDKNWLEFSAELEIIHDRKVNEWPQSEKTLNLWGKGIL
;
A
#
# COMPACT_ATOMS: atom_id res chain seq x y z
N CYS A 1 -13.30 12.56 -22.50
CA CYS A 1 -14.34 13.02 -21.56
C CYS A 1 -15.63 12.29 -21.91
N LEU A 2 -16.11 11.37 -21.08
CA LEU A 2 -17.42 10.76 -21.23
C LEU A 2 -18.49 11.77 -20.78
N VAL A 3 -19.13 12.41 -21.73
CA VAL A 3 -20.25 13.33 -21.52
C VAL A 3 -21.51 12.51 -21.30
N GLY A 4 -21.91 12.32 -20.06
CA GLY A 4 -23.13 11.56 -19.71
C GLY A 4 -23.39 11.42 -18.21
N SER A 5 -22.38 11.57 -17.41
CA SER A 5 -22.47 11.79 -15.98
C SER A 5 -21.55 12.96 -15.67
N GLU A 6 -21.90 13.84 -14.74
CA GLU A 6 -21.17 15.05 -14.37
C GLU A 6 -19.76 14.80 -13.79
N MET A 7 -19.09 13.72 -14.19
CA MET A 7 -17.71 13.39 -13.85
C MET A 7 -16.83 13.46 -15.09
N CYS A 8 -15.87 14.38 -15.09
CA CYS A 8 -14.75 14.32 -16.02
C CYS A 8 -13.78 13.25 -15.53
N ILE A 9 -13.67 12.14 -16.25
CA ILE A 9 -12.65 11.12 -16.03
C ILE A 9 -11.57 11.35 -17.09
N ARG A 10 -10.33 11.41 -16.64
CA ARG A 10 -9.14 11.44 -17.52
C ARG A 10 -8.22 10.31 -17.14
N ASP A 11 -7.87 9.51 -18.12
CA ASP A 11 -6.96 8.40 -17.94
C ASP A 11 -5.51 8.78 -18.32
N ARG A 12 -4.59 8.21 -17.61
CA ARG A 12 -3.15 8.21 -17.90
C ARG A 12 -2.65 6.79 -17.80
N ILE A 13 -1.56 6.53 -18.48
CA ILE A 13 -0.86 5.25 -18.44
C ILE A 13 0.45 5.50 -17.73
N ASP A 14 0.72 4.73 -16.67
CA ASP A 14 1.99 4.79 -15.96
C ASP A 14 3.11 4.05 -16.71
N PRO A 15 4.37 4.09 -16.24
CA PRO A 15 5.49 3.41 -16.90
C PRO A 15 5.32 1.89 -17.07
N ASP A 16 4.50 1.27 -16.25
CA ASP A 16 4.22 -0.17 -16.25
C ASP A 16 2.93 -0.55 -16.98
N ASN A 17 2.32 0.41 -17.69
CA ASN A 17 1.05 0.29 -18.41
C ASN A 17 -0.18 0.14 -17.51
N ASN A 18 -0.12 0.51 -16.24
CA ASN A 18 -1.31 0.62 -15.42
C ASN A 18 -2.14 1.84 -15.86
N ILE A 19 -3.45 1.68 -15.93
CA ILE A 19 -4.37 2.78 -16.25
C ILE A 19 -4.75 3.49 -14.95
N ILE A 20 -4.45 4.80 -14.90
CA ILE A 20 -4.78 5.66 -13.77
C ILE A 20 -5.90 6.59 -14.21
N SER A 21 -7.07 6.50 -13.56
CA SER A 21 -8.23 7.33 -13.85
C SER A 21 -8.39 8.44 -12.82
N PHE A 22 -8.46 9.67 -13.29
CA PHE A 22 -8.70 10.86 -12.47
C PHE A 22 -10.14 11.31 -12.63
N GLY A 23 -10.85 11.48 -11.52
CA GLY A 23 -12.23 11.92 -11.53
C GLY A 23 -12.57 12.78 -10.32
N ILE A 24 -13.68 13.53 -10.43
CA ILE A 24 -14.23 14.30 -9.31
C ILE A 24 -15.21 13.38 -8.55
N ARG A 25 -14.94 13.20 -7.25
CA ARG A 25 -15.80 12.39 -6.40
C ARG A 25 -17.14 13.08 -6.16
N LYS A 26 -18.25 12.42 -6.51
CA LYS A 26 -19.57 12.84 -6.04
C LYS A 26 -19.69 12.52 -4.53
N LYS A 27 -20.27 13.47 -3.77
CA LYS A 27 -20.65 13.19 -2.38
C LYS A 27 -21.81 12.19 -2.39
N THR A 28 -21.51 10.93 -2.09
CA THR A 28 -22.53 9.92 -1.85
C THR A 28 -22.63 9.66 -0.36
N LYS A 29 -23.83 9.64 0.18
CA LYS A 29 -24.08 9.15 1.54
C LYS A 29 -24.05 7.62 1.47
N ILE A 30 -22.89 7.03 1.72
CA ILE A 30 -22.77 5.58 1.85
C ILE A 30 -23.05 5.26 3.31
N ALA A 31 -24.18 4.59 3.58
CA ALA A 31 -24.44 4.05 4.90
C ALA A 31 -23.79 2.66 4.98
N PHE A 32 -22.68 2.57 5.68
CA PHE A 32 -22.06 1.28 5.98
C PHE A 32 -22.85 0.58 7.07
N LYS A 33 -23.49 -0.52 6.72
CA LYS A 33 -24.26 -1.36 7.66
C LYS A 33 -23.43 -2.48 8.30
N ASN A 34 -22.18 -2.67 7.86
CA ASN A 34 -21.35 -3.80 8.26
C ASN A 34 -20.38 -3.43 9.38
N LYS A 35 -20.16 -4.40 10.28
CA LYS A 35 -19.23 -4.31 11.42
C LYS A 35 -17.76 -4.04 11.00
N PHE A 36 -17.39 -4.45 9.79
CA PHE A 36 -16.06 -4.28 9.21
C PHE A 36 -16.11 -3.31 8.02
N CYS A 37 -16.25 -2.01 8.31
CA CYS A 37 -16.05 -0.98 7.29
C CYS A 37 -14.60 -0.50 7.39
N MET A 38 -13.75 -1.03 6.54
CA MET A 38 -12.34 -0.69 6.47
C MET A 38 -12.08 0.04 5.15
N PRO A 39 -11.64 1.31 5.17
CA PRO A 39 -11.28 2.02 3.96
C PRO A 39 -10.02 1.41 3.34
N LEU A 40 -9.91 1.48 2.00
CA LEU A 40 -8.66 1.22 1.31
C LEU A 40 -7.65 2.30 1.75
N GLN A 41 -6.51 1.88 2.28
CA GLN A 41 -5.46 2.76 2.77
C GLN A 41 -4.40 3.00 1.70
N HIS A 42 -3.79 1.93 1.19
CA HIS A 42 -2.76 2.03 0.16
C HIS A 42 -2.79 0.87 -0.84
N LEU A 43 -2.08 1.07 -1.95
CA LEU A 43 -1.82 0.05 -2.96
C LEU A 43 -0.31 -0.15 -3.07
N THR A 44 0.10 -1.41 -3.18
CA THR A 44 1.49 -1.74 -3.49
C THR A 44 1.60 -2.33 -4.89
N PHE A 45 2.53 -1.79 -5.64
CA PHE A 45 2.84 -2.20 -7.00
C PHE A 45 4.13 -3.00 -7.06
N ALA A 46 4.20 -3.90 -8.02
CA ALA A 46 5.40 -4.58 -8.44
C ALA A 46 5.84 -4.02 -9.80
N SER A 47 7.09 -3.61 -9.94
CA SER A 47 7.66 -3.02 -11.15
C SER A 47 9.06 -3.57 -11.41
N ARG A 48 9.45 -3.59 -12.69
CA ARG A 48 10.83 -3.89 -13.09
C ARG A 48 11.76 -2.71 -12.87
N ASP A 49 11.22 -1.49 -12.75
CA ASP A 49 12.00 -0.25 -12.66
C ASP A 49 11.34 0.70 -11.63
N VAL A 50 11.74 0.55 -10.37
CA VAL A 50 11.20 1.33 -9.24
C VAL A 50 11.58 2.80 -9.37
N GLU A 51 12.77 3.11 -9.90
CA GLU A 51 13.24 4.48 -10.11
C GLU A 51 12.34 5.21 -11.12
N ARG A 52 11.98 4.56 -12.22
CA ARG A 52 11.08 5.09 -13.24
C ARG A 52 9.65 5.26 -12.70
N PHE A 53 9.19 4.30 -11.91
CA PHE A 53 7.89 4.38 -11.23
C PHE A 53 7.85 5.59 -10.27
N GLU A 54 8.83 5.71 -9.37
CA GLU A 54 8.94 6.84 -8.44
C GLU A 54 8.96 8.18 -9.18
N HIS A 55 9.81 8.32 -10.20
CA HIS A 55 9.91 9.53 -10.99
C HIS A 55 8.56 9.93 -11.60
N PHE A 56 7.85 9.00 -12.21
CA PHE A 56 6.54 9.28 -12.82
C PHE A 56 5.53 9.78 -11.80
N TYR A 57 5.37 9.07 -10.68
CA TYR A 57 4.36 9.44 -9.67
C TYR A 57 4.72 10.75 -8.95
N CYS A 58 6.00 11.01 -8.72
CA CYS A 58 6.44 12.26 -8.09
C CYS A 58 6.34 13.45 -9.05
N GLU A 59 6.95 13.37 -10.22
CA GLU A 59 7.06 14.52 -11.14
C GLU A 59 5.77 14.79 -11.92
N MET A 60 5.03 13.75 -12.29
CA MET A 60 3.83 13.93 -13.12
C MET A 60 2.55 14.02 -12.30
N LEU A 61 2.50 13.42 -11.11
CA LEU A 61 1.28 13.34 -10.31
C LEU A 61 1.40 14.04 -8.94
N GLY A 62 2.60 14.54 -8.58
CA GLY A 62 2.82 15.34 -7.38
C GLY A 62 2.86 14.52 -6.07
N PHE A 63 3.11 13.22 -6.15
CA PHE A 63 3.37 12.41 -4.96
C PHE A 63 4.69 12.83 -4.32
N LYS A 64 4.86 12.51 -3.05
CA LYS A 64 6.10 12.74 -2.30
C LYS A 64 6.67 11.42 -1.82
N THR A 65 7.97 11.20 -2.03
CA THR A 65 8.68 10.06 -1.46
C THR A 65 8.83 10.27 0.04
N THR A 66 8.49 9.24 0.81
CA THR A 66 8.63 9.23 2.27
C THR A 66 9.78 8.35 2.73
N ASP A 67 9.87 7.14 2.18
CA ASP A 67 10.94 6.18 2.49
C ASP A 67 11.40 5.46 1.22
N ARG A 68 12.65 4.97 1.26
CA ARG A 68 13.24 4.10 0.25
C ARG A 68 13.88 2.89 0.91
N VAL A 69 13.73 1.72 0.31
CA VAL A 69 14.54 0.54 0.63
C VAL A 69 15.59 0.38 -0.45
N ILE A 70 16.84 0.22 -0.07
CA ILE A 70 17.99 0.23 -0.98
C ILE A 70 18.77 -1.06 -0.90
N HIS A 71 19.13 -1.60 -2.06
CA HIS A 71 20.08 -2.70 -2.18
C HIS A 71 21.49 -2.28 -1.76
N LYS A 72 22.37 -3.24 -1.50
CA LYS A 72 23.79 -2.99 -1.21
C LYS A 72 24.52 -2.21 -2.31
N ASN A 73 24.11 -2.39 -3.56
CA ASN A 73 24.66 -1.67 -4.72
C ASN A 73 24.03 -0.28 -4.94
N ARG A 74 23.24 0.22 -3.99
CA ARG A 74 22.56 1.52 -4.00
C ARG A 74 21.39 1.66 -4.98
N SER A 75 20.99 0.62 -5.72
CA SER A 75 19.74 0.65 -6.50
C SER A 75 18.52 0.54 -5.60
N LEU A 76 17.37 1.08 -6.04
CA LEU A 76 16.12 0.99 -5.31
C LEU A 76 15.57 -0.44 -5.32
N ALA A 77 15.22 -0.94 -4.13
CA ALA A 77 14.43 -2.14 -3.96
C ALA A 77 12.94 -1.81 -3.81
N THR A 78 12.64 -0.73 -3.06
CA THR A 78 11.26 -0.29 -2.82
C THR A 78 11.23 1.22 -2.65
N SER A 79 10.18 1.87 -3.13
CA SER A 79 9.87 3.27 -2.87
C SER A 79 8.46 3.39 -2.28
N PHE A 80 8.31 4.25 -1.27
CA PHE A 80 7.05 4.57 -0.61
C PHE A 80 6.69 6.02 -0.94
N LEU A 81 5.48 6.22 -1.46
CA LEU A 81 5.02 7.51 -1.96
C LEU A 81 3.69 7.88 -1.33
N THR A 82 3.52 9.16 -1.02
CA THR A 82 2.27 9.66 -0.46
C THR A 82 1.68 10.82 -1.24
N SER A 83 0.36 10.90 -1.25
CA SER A 83 -0.42 12.04 -1.76
C SER A 83 -1.21 12.76 -0.65
N ASN A 84 -1.06 12.33 0.60
CA ASN A 84 -1.74 12.90 1.77
C ASN A 84 -0.77 13.00 2.97
N HIS A 85 -1.26 12.84 4.20
CA HIS A 85 -0.45 12.88 5.42
C HIS A 85 0.00 11.51 5.93
N GLU A 86 -0.50 10.42 5.37
CA GLU A 86 -0.06 9.08 5.75
C GLU A 86 1.32 8.78 5.14
N HIS A 87 2.06 7.88 5.75
CA HIS A 87 3.39 7.50 5.29
C HIS A 87 3.39 7.13 3.81
N HIS A 88 2.43 6.37 3.34
CA HIS A 88 2.29 6.07 1.92
C HIS A 88 0.84 5.78 1.55
N THR A 89 0.46 6.21 0.36
CA THR A 89 -0.80 5.84 -0.31
C THR A 89 -0.54 4.88 -1.47
N ILE A 90 0.68 4.86 -1.97
CA ILE A 90 1.20 3.84 -2.89
C ILE A 90 2.62 3.46 -2.48
N ALA A 91 2.99 2.21 -2.78
CA ALA A 91 4.35 1.73 -2.72
C ALA A 91 4.67 0.95 -4.00
N CYS A 92 5.97 0.85 -4.32
CA CYS A 92 6.42 0.06 -5.45
C CYS A 92 7.69 -0.69 -5.07
N PHE A 93 7.75 -1.99 -5.31
CA PHE A 93 8.95 -2.78 -5.12
C PHE A 93 9.42 -3.43 -6.42
N LYS A 94 10.72 -3.69 -6.47
CA LYS A 94 11.36 -4.30 -7.64
C LYS A 94 10.98 -5.76 -7.78
N SER A 95 10.44 -6.11 -8.95
CA SER A 95 10.01 -7.47 -9.25
C SER A 95 10.14 -7.77 -10.74
N ASN A 96 10.22 -9.03 -11.09
CA ASN A 96 10.05 -9.48 -12.48
C ASN A 96 8.58 -9.48 -12.94
N LYS A 97 7.64 -9.47 -11.99
CA LYS A 97 6.21 -9.27 -12.25
C LYS A 97 5.91 -7.77 -12.32
N ILE A 98 4.84 -7.42 -13.00
CA ILE A 98 4.34 -6.05 -13.13
C ILE A 98 2.87 -6.05 -12.75
N GLY A 99 2.43 -5.04 -12.01
CA GLY A 99 1.04 -4.84 -11.63
C GLY A 99 0.86 -4.60 -10.13
N ILE A 100 -0.37 -4.73 -9.66
CA ILE A 100 -0.68 -4.61 -8.23
C ILE A 100 -0.20 -5.88 -7.53
N ASP A 101 0.53 -5.70 -6.45
CA ASP A 101 0.99 -6.78 -5.57
C ASP A 101 -0.04 -7.07 -4.48
N HIS A 102 -0.43 -6.03 -3.76
CA HIS A 102 -1.45 -6.15 -2.74
C HIS A 102 -2.25 -4.87 -2.53
N TYR A 103 -3.40 -5.04 -1.88
CA TYR A 103 -4.27 -3.97 -1.41
C TYR A 103 -4.22 -3.94 0.10
N SER A 104 -4.10 -2.75 0.70
CA SER A 104 -4.12 -2.59 2.15
C SER A 104 -5.37 -1.86 2.61
N TYR A 105 -6.03 -2.42 3.61
CA TYR A 105 -7.19 -1.86 4.27
C TYR A 105 -6.81 -1.36 5.66
N GLU A 106 -7.23 -0.14 5.96
CA GLU A 106 -7.00 0.46 7.27
C GLU A 106 -7.87 -0.20 8.34
N VAL A 107 -7.22 -0.56 9.44
CA VAL A 107 -7.87 -0.87 10.71
C VAL A 107 -7.32 0.09 11.77
N SER A 108 -8.17 0.51 12.72
CA SER A 108 -7.85 1.68 13.55
C SER A 108 -6.72 1.44 14.55
N GLN A 109 -6.53 0.21 15.04
CA GLN A 109 -5.55 -0.08 16.10
C GLN A 109 -5.24 -1.56 16.23
N TRP A 110 -4.21 -1.89 17.01
CA TRP A 110 -3.78 -3.26 17.30
C TRP A 110 -4.91 -4.21 17.69
N GLU A 111 -5.82 -3.76 18.56
CA GLU A 111 -6.93 -4.61 19.02
C GLU A 111 -7.83 -5.07 17.86
N ASN A 112 -7.97 -4.26 16.81
CA ASN A 112 -8.72 -4.64 15.61
C ASN A 112 -7.96 -5.72 14.79
N ILE A 113 -6.62 -5.65 14.71
CA ILE A 113 -5.79 -6.70 14.11
C ILE A 113 -6.03 -8.03 14.83
N LYS A 114 -6.01 -8.04 16.16
CA LYS A 114 -6.27 -9.22 16.97
C LYS A 114 -7.66 -9.79 16.70
N ILE A 115 -8.71 -8.94 16.70
CA ILE A 115 -10.09 -9.36 16.40
C ILE A 115 -10.19 -9.98 15.00
N LEU A 116 -9.48 -9.41 14.00
CA LEU A 116 -9.44 -9.97 12.66
C LEU A 116 -8.74 -11.34 12.62
N CYS A 117 -7.64 -11.51 13.36
CA CYS A 117 -6.95 -12.81 13.46
C CYS A 117 -7.89 -13.89 14.02
N ASP A 118 -8.62 -13.59 15.10
CA ASP A 118 -9.60 -14.50 15.69
C ASP A 118 -10.73 -14.82 14.71
N TYR A 119 -11.24 -13.81 14.01
CA TYR A 119 -12.28 -13.98 12.99
C TYR A 119 -11.80 -14.85 11.82
N PHE A 120 -10.61 -14.58 11.27
CA PHE A 120 -10.05 -15.37 10.18
C PHE A 120 -9.82 -16.82 10.58
N SER A 121 -9.34 -17.06 11.81
CA SER A 121 -9.21 -18.40 12.36
C SER A 121 -10.54 -19.14 12.43
N GLN A 122 -11.60 -18.48 12.93
CA GLN A 122 -12.95 -19.05 12.99
C GLN A 122 -13.54 -19.36 11.60
N GLN A 123 -13.18 -18.58 10.59
CA GLN A 123 -13.61 -18.78 9.20
C GLN A 123 -12.69 -19.72 8.40
N ASN A 124 -11.66 -20.30 9.01
CA ASN A 124 -10.63 -21.08 8.33
C ASN A 124 -9.90 -20.32 7.23
N ILE A 125 -9.77 -18.98 7.35
CA ILE A 125 -8.99 -18.16 6.47
C ILE A 125 -7.56 -18.10 7.01
N LYS A 126 -6.61 -18.51 6.18
CA LYS A 126 -5.19 -18.55 6.58
C LYS A 126 -4.57 -17.15 6.56
N ILE A 127 -3.95 -16.76 7.68
CA ILE A 127 -3.02 -15.64 7.70
C ILE A 127 -1.72 -16.10 7.05
N ILE A 128 -1.33 -15.47 5.94
CA ILE A 128 -0.15 -15.86 5.15
C ILE A 128 1.11 -15.18 5.62
N TRP A 129 0.99 -13.97 6.22
CA TRP A 129 2.10 -13.23 6.79
C TRP A 129 1.63 -12.32 7.93
N GLY A 130 2.44 -12.21 8.97
CA GLY A 130 2.11 -11.46 10.20
C GLY A 130 1.47 -12.34 11.29
N PRO A 131 0.94 -11.75 12.38
CA PRO A 131 1.05 -10.33 12.69
C PRO A 131 2.48 -9.85 12.81
N GLY A 132 2.73 -8.63 12.31
CA GLY A 132 4.06 -8.04 12.31
C GLY A 132 4.04 -6.51 12.38
N ARG A 133 5.24 -5.93 12.38
CA ARG A 133 5.43 -4.47 12.28
C ARG A 133 6.45 -4.19 11.18
N HIS A 134 6.08 -3.37 10.20
CA HIS A 134 7.00 -2.91 9.17
C HIS A 134 8.03 -1.91 9.73
N GLY A 135 9.21 -1.84 9.12
CA GLY A 135 10.17 -0.77 9.35
C GLY A 135 9.69 0.54 8.72
N PRO A 136 9.64 0.64 7.37
CA PRO A 136 9.03 1.77 6.68
C PRO A 136 7.54 1.89 7.06
N GLY A 137 7.12 3.11 7.42
CA GLY A 137 5.75 3.38 7.83
C GLY A 137 5.36 2.89 9.21
N ASN A 138 6.16 2.03 9.85
CA ASN A 138 5.99 1.54 11.22
C ASN A 138 4.60 0.92 11.52
N ASN A 139 3.83 0.57 10.49
CA ASN A 139 2.49 0.02 10.67
C ASN A 139 2.51 -1.44 11.12
N LEU A 140 1.49 -1.80 11.88
CA LEU A 140 1.13 -3.17 12.20
C LEU A 140 0.43 -3.79 11.01
N PHE A 141 0.65 -5.08 10.76
CA PHE A 141 0.05 -5.73 9.60
C PHE A 141 -0.28 -7.21 9.82
N ILE A 142 -1.26 -7.67 9.08
CA ILE A 142 -1.49 -9.08 8.73
C ILE A 142 -1.86 -9.17 7.25
N PHE A 143 -1.51 -10.28 6.62
CA PHE A 143 -1.87 -10.58 5.23
C PHE A 143 -2.69 -11.86 5.14
N ILE A 144 -3.70 -11.82 4.29
CA ILE A 144 -4.44 -13.00 3.83
C ILE A 144 -4.43 -13.02 2.30
N GLU A 145 -4.88 -14.13 1.73
CA GLU A 145 -5.09 -14.27 0.29
C GLU A 145 -6.60 -14.41 0.02
N ASP A 146 -7.10 -13.67 -0.97
CA ASP A 146 -8.49 -13.82 -1.40
C ASP A 146 -8.69 -15.01 -2.35
N LEU A 147 -9.92 -15.22 -2.81
CA LEU A 147 -10.26 -16.33 -3.70
C LEU A 147 -9.61 -16.22 -5.10
N ASP A 148 -9.27 -15.00 -5.52
CA ASP A 148 -8.61 -14.71 -6.80
C ASP A 148 -7.07 -14.67 -6.66
N LYS A 149 -6.55 -15.04 -5.48
CA LYS A 149 -5.12 -15.06 -5.16
C LYS A 149 -4.45 -13.69 -5.04
N ASN A 150 -5.25 -12.65 -4.81
CA ASN A 150 -4.71 -11.35 -4.44
C ASN A 150 -4.33 -11.33 -2.96
N TRP A 151 -3.24 -10.67 -2.64
CA TRP A 151 -2.86 -10.41 -1.26
C TRP A 151 -3.60 -9.21 -0.71
N LEU A 152 -4.22 -9.40 0.44
CA LEU A 152 -4.92 -8.37 1.19
C LEU A 152 -4.17 -8.13 2.50
N GLU A 153 -3.71 -6.90 2.69
CA GLU A 153 -3.15 -6.43 3.95
C GLU A 153 -4.24 -5.79 4.80
N PHE A 154 -4.18 -6.00 6.10
CA PHE A 154 -4.90 -5.21 7.10
C PHE A 154 -3.86 -4.49 7.94
N SER A 155 -3.89 -3.16 7.90
CA SER A 155 -2.85 -2.28 8.41
C SER A 155 -3.38 -1.36 9.50
N ALA A 156 -2.63 -1.23 10.58
CA ALA A 156 -2.95 -0.31 11.68
C ALA A 156 -1.73 0.54 12.04
N GLU A 157 -1.97 1.70 12.61
CA GLU A 157 -0.93 2.58 13.15
C GLU A 157 0.11 3.05 12.10
N LEU A 158 -0.32 3.21 10.84
CA LEU A 158 0.56 3.75 9.81
C LEU A 158 1.04 5.15 10.20
N GLU A 159 2.34 5.41 10.08
CA GLU A 159 2.95 6.69 10.42
C GLU A 159 2.26 7.85 9.70
N ILE A 160 2.01 8.94 10.44
CA ILE A 160 1.56 10.20 9.86
C ILE A 160 2.78 11.11 9.63
N ILE A 161 2.99 11.49 8.39
CA ILE A 161 4.11 12.36 7.99
C ILE A 161 3.69 13.82 8.12
N HIS A 162 4.40 14.57 8.95
CA HIS A 162 4.22 16.03 9.03
C HIS A 162 5.30 16.75 8.26
N ASP A 163 6.55 16.63 8.71
CA ASP A 163 7.72 17.25 8.05
C ASP A 163 8.98 16.47 8.47
N ARG A 164 9.39 15.53 7.64
CA ARG A 164 10.65 14.79 7.82
C ARG A 164 11.30 14.46 6.49
N LYS A 165 12.59 14.24 6.53
CA LYS A 165 13.35 13.78 5.38
C LYS A 165 12.98 12.35 4.99
N VAL A 166 13.24 12.01 3.73
CA VAL A 166 13.18 10.63 3.24
C VAL A 166 14.14 9.77 4.04
N ASN A 167 13.64 8.65 4.60
CA ASN A 167 14.49 7.66 5.23
C ASN A 167 14.95 6.62 4.20
N GLU A 168 16.19 6.17 4.35
CA GLU A 168 16.73 5.06 3.58
C GLU A 168 16.90 3.84 4.48
N TRP A 169 16.33 2.73 4.06
CA TRP A 169 16.36 1.44 4.75
C TRP A 169 17.20 0.45 3.96
N PRO A 170 18.02 -0.40 4.60
CA PRO A 170 18.68 -1.50 3.90
C PRO A 170 17.65 -2.56 3.52
N GLN A 171 17.80 -3.19 2.34
CA GLN A 171 16.99 -4.35 2.00
C GLN A 171 17.37 -5.52 2.91
N SER A 172 16.47 -5.89 3.81
CA SER A 172 16.64 -6.99 4.75
C SER A 172 15.28 -7.50 5.24
N GLU A 173 15.21 -8.74 5.71
CA GLU A 173 14.02 -9.27 6.38
C GLU A 173 13.59 -8.39 7.55
N LYS A 174 14.55 -7.84 8.29
CA LYS A 174 14.27 -6.99 9.46
C LYS A 174 13.62 -5.66 9.08
N THR A 175 13.92 -5.11 7.90
CA THR A 175 13.25 -3.92 7.37
C THR A 175 11.78 -4.22 7.05
N LEU A 176 11.51 -5.42 6.53
CA LEU A 176 10.15 -5.82 6.17
C LEU A 176 9.30 -6.21 7.38
N ASN A 177 9.91 -6.83 8.40
CA ASN A 177 9.22 -7.20 9.62
C ASN A 177 10.13 -7.11 10.85
N LEU A 178 9.90 -6.08 11.66
CA LEU A 178 10.65 -5.84 12.89
C LEU A 178 10.44 -6.94 13.94
N TRP A 179 9.29 -7.62 13.92
CA TRP A 179 8.90 -8.60 14.95
C TRP A 179 9.23 -10.04 14.58
N GLY A 180 9.32 -10.35 13.29
CA GLY A 180 9.48 -11.73 12.84
C GLY A 180 10.16 -11.84 11.49
N LYS A 181 9.80 -12.90 10.76
CA LYS A 181 10.36 -13.17 9.43
C LYS A 181 9.80 -12.19 8.40
N GLY A 182 10.70 -11.56 7.62
CA GLY A 182 10.34 -10.82 6.41
C GLY A 182 10.14 -11.78 5.23
N ILE A 183 9.29 -11.39 4.28
CA ILE A 183 9.17 -12.04 2.97
C ILE A 183 9.88 -11.14 1.97
N LEU A 184 11.01 -11.62 1.39
CA LEU A 184 11.84 -10.92 0.41
C LEU A 184 11.53 -11.41 -1.00
#